data_ef105df5b2f13136aa25cfc0bf380368
#
_entry.id   ef105df5b2f13136aa25cfc0bf380368
#
_cell.length_a   1.000
_cell.length_b   1.000
_cell.length_c   1.000
_cell.angle_alpha   90.00
_cell.angle_beta   90.00
_cell.angle_gamma   90.00
#
_symmetry.space_group_name_H-M   'P 1'
#
loop_
_entity.id
_entity.type
_entity.pdbx_description
1 polymer ?
#
loop_
_entity_poly.entity_id
_entity_poly.type
_entity_poly.pdbx_seq_one_letter_code
_entity_poly.pdbx_strand_id
1 'polypeptide(L)'
;ALTGADASIPGAGLAAADARLDDLLAPELLSLPLRALLKKVGDALDGAYPMDLRSIRATPLPAEASGFAQQIQQMATAFGIHNVEAYVSTAIGPSCIPASAAPPRLVFGSVLLEKGIDETARTFLVLRSLKLLQARAATLSRTAPIDLWPVVAGMLTVFAPTWQAPGVEPKKVAEHQQRIKGALVRQLDDDVPVLAMEVIGSIGNRASQLGTAVNQWGNRTALLAMGSPAAALIGIAA
;
A
#
# COMPACT_ATOMS: atom_id res chain seq x y z
N ALA A 1 16.30 22.05 -32.10
CA ALA A 1 15.31 20.98 -32.28
C ALA A 1 15.85 19.75 -31.54
N LEU A 2 15.50 19.58 -30.26
CA LEU A 2 15.70 18.34 -29.53
C LEU A 2 14.44 17.52 -29.77
N THR A 3 14.55 16.56 -30.68
CA THR A 3 13.59 15.49 -30.94
C THR A 3 13.30 14.75 -29.63
N GLY A 4 12.01 14.55 -29.36
CA GLY A 4 11.52 13.88 -28.16
C GLY A 4 12.21 12.56 -27.92
N ALA A 5 13.04 12.54 -26.89
CA ALA A 5 13.35 11.30 -26.21
C ALA A 5 12.05 10.79 -25.60
N ASP A 6 11.60 9.63 -26.03
CA ASP A 6 10.63 8.82 -25.29
C ASP A 6 11.16 8.74 -23.84
N ALA A 7 10.59 9.55 -22.97
CA ALA A 7 10.88 9.47 -21.55
C ALA A 7 10.30 8.12 -21.10
N SER A 8 11.11 7.08 -21.15
CA SER A 8 10.78 5.78 -20.59
C SER A 8 10.36 6.02 -19.15
N ILE A 9 9.08 5.79 -18.87
CA ILE A 9 8.52 5.98 -17.54
C ILE A 9 9.30 5.08 -16.60
N PRO A 10 9.92 5.63 -15.55
CA PRO A 10 10.51 4.79 -14.52
C PRO A 10 9.47 3.78 -14.07
N GLY A 11 9.79 2.52 -13.99
CA GLY A 11 8.85 1.49 -13.59
C GLY A 11 8.22 0.65 -14.72
N ALA A 12 8.32 1.07 -15.99
CA ALA A 12 7.81 0.25 -17.11
C ALA A 12 8.43 -1.16 -17.14
N GLY A 13 9.68 -1.30 -16.67
CA GLY A 13 10.34 -2.59 -16.49
C GLY A 13 9.87 -3.41 -15.29
N LEU A 14 9.18 -2.79 -14.33
CA LEU A 14 8.70 -3.47 -13.10
C LEU A 14 7.34 -4.13 -13.27
N ALA A 15 6.54 -3.73 -14.25
CA ALA A 15 5.26 -4.39 -14.55
C ALA A 15 5.48 -5.82 -15.06
N ALA A 16 6.59 -6.02 -15.76
CA ALA A 16 7.09 -7.34 -16.11
C ALA A 16 7.93 -7.93 -14.97
N ALA A 17 7.92 -7.30 -13.78
CA ALA A 17 8.71 -7.77 -12.66
C ALA A 17 8.30 -9.19 -12.34
N ASP A 18 9.15 -10.07 -12.71
CA ASP A 18 9.20 -11.45 -12.31
C ASP A 18 8.85 -11.51 -10.81
N ALA A 19 7.97 -12.41 -10.42
CA ALA A 19 7.61 -12.65 -9.01
C ALA A 19 8.86 -12.78 -8.12
N ARG A 20 9.98 -13.26 -8.69
CA ARG A 20 11.29 -13.32 -8.04
C ARG A 20 11.83 -11.95 -7.62
N LEU A 21 11.62 -10.90 -8.42
CA LEU A 21 12.09 -9.57 -8.07
C LEU A 21 11.29 -9.01 -6.89
N ASP A 22 9.98 -9.25 -6.87
CA ASP A 22 9.13 -8.87 -5.76
C ASP A 22 9.52 -9.60 -4.47
N ASP A 23 9.92 -10.87 -4.57
CA ASP A 23 10.45 -11.65 -3.46
C ASP A 23 11.76 -11.07 -2.90
N LEU A 24 12.65 -10.59 -3.76
CA LEU A 24 13.91 -9.95 -3.35
C LEU A 24 13.71 -8.57 -2.71
N LEU A 25 12.69 -7.83 -3.14
CA LEU A 25 12.39 -6.50 -2.61
C LEU A 25 11.60 -6.56 -1.29
N ALA A 26 10.83 -7.61 -1.09
CA ALA A 26 10.03 -7.77 0.13
C ALA A 26 10.95 -7.97 1.36
N PRO A 27 10.75 -7.20 2.45
CA PRO A 27 11.40 -7.50 3.71
C PRO A 27 11.03 -8.91 4.21
N GLU A 28 11.95 -9.56 4.90
CA GLU A 28 11.78 -10.93 5.43
C GLU A 28 10.48 -11.11 6.24
N LEU A 29 10.08 -10.09 7.00
CA LEU A 29 8.87 -10.11 7.81
C LEU A 29 7.59 -10.20 6.96
N LEU A 30 7.62 -9.73 5.70
CA LEU A 30 6.55 -9.90 4.73
C LEU A 30 6.72 -11.25 4.02
N SER A 31 6.57 -12.32 4.78
CA SER A 31 6.68 -13.69 4.27
C SER A 31 5.75 -13.96 3.08
N LEU A 32 6.09 -14.95 2.26
CA LEU A 32 5.24 -15.35 1.12
C LEU A 32 3.78 -15.61 1.53
N PRO A 33 3.50 -16.37 2.63
CA PRO A 33 2.14 -16.56 3.10
C PRO A 33 1.41 -15.27 3.43
N LEU A 34 2.09 -14.30 4.09
CA LEU A 34 1.48 -13.02 4.42
C LEU A 34 1.14 -12.22 3.16
N ARG A 35 2.06 -12.18 2.19
CA ARG A 35 1.81 -11.49 0.92
C ARG A 35 0.69 -12.14 0.11
N ALA A 36 0.63 -13.47 0.10
CA ALA A 36 -0.47 -14.22 -0.52
C ALA A 36 -1.81 -13.96 0.19
N LEU A 37 -1.81 -13.95 1.51
CA LEU A 37 -2.98 -13.62 2.32
C LEU A 37 -3.48 -12.19 2.03
N LEU A 38 -2.60 -11.19 2.00
CA LEU A 38 -2.96 -9.81 1.68
C LEU A 38 -3.61 -9.68 0.29
N LYS A 39 -3.13 -10.40 -0.72
CA LYS A 39 -3.74 -10.41 -2.04
C LYS A 39 -5.19 -10.89 -2.03
N LYS A 40 -5.56 -11.75 -1.09
CA LYS A 40 -6.91 -12.33 -0.96
C LYS A 40 -7.82 -11.51 -0.05
N VAL A 41 -7.28 -10.93 1.03
CA VAL A 41 -8.09 -10.28 2.07
C VAL A 41 -7.89 -8.77 2.18
N GLY A 42 -6.92 -8.19 1.45
CA GLY A 42 -6.59 -6.77 1.58
C GLY A 42 -7.73 -5.83 1.22
N ASP A 43 -8.56 -6.20 0.24
CA ASP A 43 -9.76 -5.41 -0.12
C ASP A 43 -10.77 -5.39 1.04
N ALA A 44 -10.91 -6.51 1.75
CA ALA A 44 -11.75 -6.57 2.94
C ALA A 44 -11.18 -5.72 4.08
N LEU A 45 -9.84 -5.68 4.23
CA LEU A 45 -9.19 -4.76 5.18
C LEU A 45 -9.46 -3.30 4.82
N ASP A 46 -9.35 -2.93 3.55
CA ASP A 46 -9.67 -1.57 3.10
C ASP A 46 -11.14 -1.22 3.31
N GLY A 47 -12.04 -2.18 3.12
CA GLY A 47 -13.47 -2.04 3.41
C GLY A 47 -13.78 -1.94 4.92
N ALA A 48 -13.05 -2.70 5.75
CA ALA A 48 -13.19 -2.65 7.20
C ALA A 48 -12.63 -1.34 7.79
N TYR A 49 -11.57 -0.79 7.19
CA TYR A 49 -10.88 0.43 7.63
C TYR A 49 -10.80 1.45 6.49
N PRO A 50 -11.94 1.94 5.98
CA PRO A 50 -11.93 2.91 4.90
C PRO A 50 -11.23 4.19 5.34
N MET A 51 -10.46 4.79 4.43
CA MET A 51 -9.93 6.13 4.65
C MET A 51 -11.06 7.15 4.56
N ASP A 52 -11.24 7.93 5.62
CA ASP A 52 -12.23 9.01 5.61
C ASP A 52 -11.69 10.22 4.83
N LEU A 53 -12.05 10.27 3.54
CA LEU A 53 -11.64 11.34 2.64
C LEU A 53 -12.17 12.72 3.08
N ARG A 54 -13.31 12.75 3.81
CA ARG A 54 -13.89 14.03 4.29
C ARG A 54 -13.10 14.60 5.44
N SER A 55 -12.69 13.77 6.40
CA SER A 55 -11.91 14.22 7.55
C SER A 55 -10.57 14.85 7.15
N ILE A 56 -9.97 14.36 6.09
CA ILE A 56 -8.73 14.90 5.52
C ILE A 56 -8.97 15.94 4.42
N ARG A 57 -10.21 16.37 4.21
CA ARG A 57 -10.60 17.35 3.18
C ARG A 57 -10.10 16.98 1.78
N ALA A 58 -10.13 15.70 1.44
CA ALA A 58 -9.71 15.22 0.14
C ALA A 58 -10.78 15.53 -0.93
N THR A 59 -10.35 16.12 -2.03
CA THR A 59 -11.18 16.39 -3.22
C THR A 59 -10.57 15.69 -4.44
N PRO A 60 -11.35 15.35 -5.47
CA PRO A 60 -10.80 14.83 -6.71
C PRO A 60 -9.69 15.74 -7.25
N LEU A 61 -8.69 15.13 -7.90
CA LEU A 61 -7.59 15.88 -8.50
C LEU A 61 -8.15 16.91 -9.51
N PRO A 62 -7.75 18.18 -9.41
CA PRO A 62 -8.32 19.25 -10.25
C PRO A 62 -7.94 19.07 -11.73
N ALA A 63 -8.78 19.57 -12.64
CA ALA A 63 -8.59 19.44 -14.09
C ALA A 63 -7.27 20.03 -14.59
N GLU A 64 -6.78 21.09 -13.94
CA GLU A 64 -5.50 21.73 -14.24
C GLU A 64 -4.30 20.79 -14.02
N ALA A 65 -4.47 19.76 -13.19
CA ALA A 65 -3.46 18.74 -12.94
C ALA A 65 -3.60 17.52 -13.87
N SER A 66 -4.31 17.62 -15.01
CA SER A 66 -4.57 16.52 -15.94
C SER A 66 -3.30 15.82 -16.43
N GLY A 67 -2.21 16.57 -16.67
CA GLY A 67 -0.91 16.00 -17.03
C GLY A 67 -0.36 15.08 -15.94
N PHE A 68 -0.47 15.47 -14.68
CA PHE A 68 -0.07 14.64 -13.57
C PHE A 68 -1.00 13.43 -13.40
N ALA A 69 -2.31 13.60 -13.60
CA ALA A 69 -3.25 12.48 -13.62
C ALA A 69 -2.87 11.43 -14.67
N GLN A 70 -2.49 11.85 -15.87
CA GLN A 70 -2.03 10.94 -16.93
C GLN A 70 -0.73 10.21 -16.54
N GLN A 71 0.23 10.89 -15.93
CA GLN A 71 1.45 10.27 -15.41
C GLN A 71 1.13 9.20 -14.35
N ILE A 72 0.20 9.47 -13.43
CA ILE A 72 -0.25 8.48 -12.44
C ILE A 72 -0.81 7.25 -13.13
N GLN A 73 -1.71 7.40 -14.13
CA GLN A 73 -2.29 6.27 -14.85
C GLN A 73 -1.23 5.44 -15.59
N GLN A 74 -0.26 6.10 -16.21
CA GLN A 74 0.84 5.42 -16.90
C GLN A 74 1.70 4.62 -15.92
N MET A 75 2.09 5.22 -14.78
CA MET A 75 2.83 4.51 -13.73
C MET A 75 2.00 3.36 -13.15
N ALA A 76 0.71 3.57 -12.91
CA ALA A 76 -0.19 2.55 -12.37
C ALA A 76 -0.32 1.35 -13.32
N THR A 77 -0.41 1.59 -14.62
CA THR A 77 -0.46 0.52 -15.63
C THR A 77 0.77 -0.38 -15.55
N ALA A 78 1.94 0.18 -15.26
CA ALA A 78 3.17 -0.59 -15.04
C ALA A 78 3.09 -1.53 -13.83
N PHE A 79 2.23 -1.23 -12.84
CA PHE A 79 1.93 -2.11 -11.70
C PHE A 79 0.71 -3.01 -11.94
N GLY A 80 0.15 -3.03 -13.15
CA GLY A 80 -1.09 -3.77 -13.45
C GLY A 80 -2.33 -3.17 -12.78
N ILE A 81 -2.28 -1.89 -12.38
CA ILE A 81 -3.39 -1.18 -11.75
C ILE A 81 -4.03 -0.27 -12.80
N HIS A 82 -5.36 -0.34 -12.94
CA HIS A 82 -6.10 0.45 -13.89
C HIS A 82 -7.12 1.36 -13.16
N ASN A 83 -7.44 2.50 -13.79
CA ASN A 83 -8.46 3.43 -13.30
C ASN A 83 -8.21 3.92 -11.87
N VAL A 84 -6.98 4.37 -11.59
CA VAL A 84 -6.65 4.95 -10.29
C VAL A 84 -7.39 6.27 -10.10
N GLU A 85 -8.21 6.33 -9.05
CA GLU A 85 -8.83 7.58 -8.61
C GLU A 85 -7.80 8.39 -7.80
N ALA A 86 -7.52 9.62 -8.23
CA ALA A 86 -6.58 10.51 -7.58
C ALA A 86 -7.33 11.65 -6.86
N TYR A 87 -6.97 11.87 -5.61
CA TYR A 87 -7.50 12.92 -4.74
C TYR A 87 -6.38 13.82 -4.24
N VAL A 88 -6.70 15.06 -3.92
CA VAL A 88 -5.79 16.01 -3.28
C VAL A 88 -6.35 16.48 -1.94
N SER A 89 -5.48 16.64 -0.96
CA SER A 89 -5.83 17.08 0.38
C SER A 89 -4.87 18.17 0.88
N THR A 90 -5.42 19.19 1.52
CA THR A 90 -4.65 20.23 2.21
C THR A 90 -4.29 19.86 3.64
N ALA A 91 -4.84 18.76 4.17
CA ALA A 91 -4.63 18.33 5.54
C ALA A 91 -3.46 17.35 5.72
N ILE A 92 -2.93 16.80 4.61
CA ILE A 92 -1.75 15.95 4.64
C ILE A 92 -0.57 16.72 4.01
N GLY A 93 0.60 16.60 4.63
CA GLY A 93 1.83 17.24 4.14
C GLY A 93 2.31 16.70 2.79
N PRO A 94 3.60 16.81 2.44
CA PRO A 94 4.15 16.34 1.17
C PRO A 94 4.18 14.81 1.11
N SER A 95 3.02 14.18 1.03
CA SER A 95 2.86 12.72 1.04
C SER A 95 1.91 12.24 -0.04
N CYS A 96 2.06 10.98 -0.44
CA CYS A 96 1.11 10.24 -1.25
C CYS A 96 0.68 9.01 -0.45
N ILE A 97 -0.62 8.88 -0.21
CA ILE A 97 -1.18 7.83 0.65
C ILE A 97 -2.05 6.90 -0.20
N PRO A 98 -1.81 5.58 -0.17
CA PRO A 98 -2.72 4.60 -0.75
C PRO A 98 -3.98 4.50 0.11
N ALA A 99 -5.12 4.93 -0.42
CA ALA A 99 -6.37 4.98 0.34
C ALA A 99 -7.17 3.68 0.26
N SER A 100 -7.19 3.05 -0.91
CA SER A 100 -7.91 1.78 -1.16
C SER A 100 -7.32 1.08 -2.38
N ALA A 101 -7.31 -0.23 -2.39
CA ALA A 101 -6.91 -1.04 -3.55
C ALA A 101 -8.08 -1.39 -4.47
N ALA A 102 -9.32 -1.36 -3.98
CA ALA A 102 -10.51 -1.65 -4.76
C ALA A 102 -11.70 -0.76 -4.34
N PRO A 103 -12.06 0.27 -5.13
CA PRO A 103 -11.32 0.78 -6.29
C PRO A 103 -9.97 1.39 -5.90
N PRO A 104 -8.96 1.37 -6.81
CA PRO A 104 -7.64 1.88 -6.48
C PRO A 104 -7.68 3.40 -6.31
N ARG A 105 -7.28 3.88 -5.12
CA ARG A 105 -7.33 5.30 -4.74
C ARG A 105 -6.02 5.77 -4.16
N LEU A 106 -5.56 6.94 -4.62
CA LEU A 106 -4.43 7.67 -4.06
C LEU A 106 -4.87 9.03 -3.56
N VAL A 107 -4.31 9.46 -2.42
CA VAL A 107 -4.51 10.80 -1.89
C VAL A 107 -3.16 11.51 -1.82
N PHE A 108 -3.08 12.67 -2.44
CA PHE A 108 -1.88 13.51 -2.50
C PHE A 108 -2.03 14.71 -1.57
N GLY A 109 -0.95 15.08 -0.88
CA GLY A 109 -0.88 16.40 -0.25
C GLY A 109 -0.83 17.49 -1.32
N SER A 110 -1.58 18.59 -1.11
CA SER A 110 -1.64 19.71 -2.07
C SER A 110 -0.27 20.27 -2.40
N VAL A 111 0.65 20.23 -1.45
CA VAL A 111 2.06 20.64 -1.62
C VAL A 111 2.72 19.94 -2.81
N LEU A 112 2.37 18.67 -3.08
CA LEU A 112 2.94 17.92 -4.21
C LEU A 112 2.50 18.42 -5.58
N LEU A 113 1.51 19.31 -5.65
CA LEU A 113 1.01 19.93 -6.88
C LEU A 113 1.57 21.33 -7.09
N GLU A 114 2.30 21.88 -6.13
CA GLU A 114 2.85 23.23 -6.20
C GLU A 114 3.99 23.33 -7.22
N LYS A 115 4.15 24.52 -7.79
CA LYS A 115 5.28 24.82 -8.69
C LYS A 115 6.58 24.80 -7.89
N GLY A 116 7.57 24.06 -8.40
CA GLY A 116 8.89 23.97 -7.78
C GLY A 116 9.08 22.76 -6.87
N ILE A 117 8.05 21.91 -6.69
CA ILE A 117 8.25 20.61 -6.04
C ILE A 117 9.20 19.74 -6.87
N ASP A 118 10.05 19.01 -6.20
CA ASP A 118 10.94 18.06 -6.87
C ASP A 118 10.11 16.93 -7.51
N GLU A 119 10.12 16.87 -8.85
CA GLU A 119 9.40 15.84 -9.61
C GLU A 119 9.89 14.43 -9.27
N THR A 120 11.15 14.30 -8.89
CA THR A 120 11.76 13.04 -8.49
C THR A 120 11.15 12.54 -7.19
N ALA A 121 11.04 13.42 -6.19
CA ALA A 121 10.40 13.12 -4.92
C ALA A 121 8.92 12.74 -5.12
N ARG A 122 8.21 13.51 -5.93
CA ARG A 122 6.81 13.23 -6.27
C ARG A 122 6.64 11.86 -6.95
N THR A 123 7.48 11.55 -7.94
CA THR A 123 7.47 10.26 -8.63
C THR A 123 7.74 9.11 -7.67
N PHE A 124 8.73 9.25 -6.79
CA PHE A 124 9.03 8.26 -5.75
C PHE A 124 7.82 7.95 -4.88
N LEU A 125 7.14 8.98 -4.37
CA LEU A 125 5.97 8.82 -3.50
C LEU A 125 4.80 8.14 -4.23
N VAL A 126 4.61 8.43 -5.52
CA VAL A 126 3.60 7.75 -6.36
C VAL A 126 3.94 6.28 -6.52
N LEU A 127 5.16 5.95 -6.97
CA LEU A 127 5.60 4.57 -7.20
C LEU A 127 5.53 3.73 -5.92
N ARG A 128 5.95 4.28 -4.79
CA ARG A 128 5.82 3.67 -3.47
C ARG A 128 4.36 3.32 -3.17
N SER A 129 3.47 4.26 -3.36
CA SER A 129 2.05 4.08 -3.04
C SER A 129 1.36 3.13 -4.00
N LEU A 130 1.71 3.14 -5.29
CA LEU A 130 1.24 2.17 -6.26
C LEU A 130 1.66 0.75 -5.90
N LYS A 131 2.89 0.55 -5.41
CA LYS A 131 3.32 -0.76 -4.90
C LYS A 131 2.44 -1.25 -3.76
N LEU A 132 2.10 -0.37 -2.82
CA LEU A 132 1.25 -0.72 -1.68
C LEU A 132 -0.19 -1.03 -2.10
N LEU A 133 -0.72 -0.36 -3.14
CA LEU A 133 -2.00 -0.73 -3.75
C LEU A 133 -1.94 -2.09 -4.43
N GLN A 134 -0.90 -2.33 -5.25
CA GLN A 134 -0.69 -3.62 -5.93
C GLN A 134 -0.63 -4.78 -4.93
N ALA A 135 0.06 -4.56 -3.82
CA ALA A 135 0.22 -5.54 -2.74
C ALA A 135 -1.03 -5.68 -1.86
N ARG A 136 -2.06 -4.87 -2.08
CA ARG A 136 -3.26 -4.78 -1.23
C ARG A 136 -2.93 -4.52 0.24
N ALA A 137 -1.89 -3.75 0.49
CA ALA A 137 -1.37 -3.41 1.81
C ALA A 137 -1.70 -1.97 2.24
N ALA A 138 -2.67 -1.31 1.58
CA ALA A 138 -3.01 0.08 1.82
C ALA A 138 -3.38 0.31 3.29
N THR A 139 -4.27 -0.49 3.85
CA THR A 139 -4.65 -0.39 5.28
C THR A 139 -3.45 -0.57 6.19
N LEU A 140 -2.59 -1.57 5.97
CA LEU A 140 -1.42 -1.79 6.83
C LEU A 140 -0.43 -0.63 6.80
N SER A 141 -0.27 0.03 5.63
CA SER A 141 0.68 1.14 5.46
C SER A 141 0.26 2.43 6.18
N ARG A 142 -1.04 2.60 6.43
CA ARG A 142 -1.64 3.81 7.05
C ARG A 142 -2.15 3.58 8.48
N THR A 143 -2.16 2.32 8.95
CA THR A 143 -2.54 2.02 10.33
C THR A 143 -1.43 2.47 11.28
N ALA A 144 -1.83 3.14 12.36
CA ALA A 144 -0.88 3.56 13.40
C ALA A 144 -0.13 2.35 13.98
N PRO A 145 1.15 2.48 14.30
CA PRO A 145 1.97 1.36 14.79
C PRO A 145 1.36 0.62 16.00
N ILE A 146 0.69 1.35 16.90
CA ILE A 146 0.06 0.79 18.10
C ILE A 146 -1.17 -0.07 17.77
N ASP A 147 -1.89 0.25 16.68
CA ASP A 147 -3.11 -0.44 16.27
C ASP A 147 -2.84 -1.55 15.26
N LEU A 148 -1.66 -1.57 14.66
CA LEU A 148 -1.34 -2.46 13.56
C LEU A 148 -1.41 -3.93 13.96
N TRP A 149 -0.80 -4.29 15.11
CA TRP A 149 -0.85 -5.67 15.57
C TRP A 149 -2.26 -6.12 15.98
N PRO A 150 -3.06 -5.34 16.71
CA PRO A 150 -4.48 -5.65 16.91
C PRO A 150 -5.28 -5.90 15.63
N VAL A 151 -5.09 -5.07 14.60
CA VAL A 151 -5.74 -5.23 13.28
C VAL A 151 -5.33 -6.53 12.61
N VAL A 152 -4.03 -6.81 12.53
CA VAL A 152 -3.49 -8.04 11.93
C VAL A 152 -3.95 -9.28 12.73
N ALA A 153 -3.92 -9.20 14.05
CA ALA A 153 -4.41 -10.27 14.91
C ALA A 153 -5.90 -10.54 14.68
N GLY A 154 -6.71 -9.48 14.58
CA GLY A 154 -8.12 -9.59 14.21
C GLY A 154 -8.33 -10.25 12.86
N MET A 155 -7.52 -9.90 11.85
CA MET A 155 -7.54 -10.53 10.53
C MET A 155 -7.22 -12.02 10.61
N LEU A 156 -6.15 -12.40 11.31
CA LEU A 156 -5.73 -13.79 11.42
C LEU A 156 -6.77 -14.64 12.17
N THR A 157 -7.38 -14.12 13.23
CA THR A 157 -8.42 -14.82 13.99
C THR A 157 -9.74 -15.00 13.22
N VAL A 158 -9.97 -14.27 12.12
CA VAL A 158 -11.09 -14.58 11.21
C VAL A 158 -10.96 -16.00 10.66
N PHE A 159 -9.73 -16.42 10.34
CA PHE A 159 -9.43 -17.69 9.66
C PHE A 159 -8.85 -18.75 10.60
N ALA A 160 -8.35 -18.34 11.77
CA ALA A 160 -7.83 -19.20 12.83
C ALA A 160 -8.52 -18.88 14.17
N PRO A 161 -9.83 -19.16 14.34
CA PRO A 161 -10.63 -18.65 15.45
C PRO A 161 -10.21 -19.20 16.83
N THR A 162 -9.46 -20.28 16.88
CA THR A 162 -8.94 -20.87 18.14
C THR A 162 -7.59 -20.29 18.54
N TRP A 163 -6.94 -19.54 17.64
CA TRP A 163 -5.66 -18.92 17.94
C TRP A 163 -5.83 -17.67 18.81
N GLN A 164 -4.96 -17.53 19.80
CA GLN A 164 -4.90 -16.36 20.68
C GLN A 164 -3.67 -15.52 20.35
N ALA A 165 -3.89 -14.28 19.98
CA ALA A 165 -2.82 -13.35 19.63
C ALA A 165 -2.03 -12.95 20.87
N PRO A 166 -0.71 -13.18 20.91
CA PRO A 166 0.11 -12.77 22.05
C PRO A 166 0.18 -11.24 22.16
N GLY A 167 0.13 -10.74 23.38
CA GLY A 167 0.34 -9.31 23.67
C GLY A 167 -0.79 -8.37 23.24
N VAL A 168 -1.96 -8.90 22.88
CA VAL A 168 -3.15 -8.10 22.55
C VAL A 168 -4.31 -8.51 23.43
N GLU A 169 -5.05 -7.52 23.90
CA GLU A 169 -6.27 -7.75 24.67
C GLU A 169 -7.31 -8.51 23.81
N PRO A 170 -7.87 -9.64 24.30
CA PRO A 170 -8.81 -10.45 23.50
C PRO A 170 -10.02 -9.68 23.00
N LYS A 171 -10.50 -8.71 23.78
CA LYS A 171 -11.62 -7.84 23.38
C LYS A 171 -11.30 -7.02 22.15
N LYS A 172 -10.11 -6.41 22.09
CA LYS A 172 -9.66 -5.65 20.90
C LYS A 172 -9.55 -6.56 19.66
N VAL A 173 -8.99 -7.76 19.83
CA VAL A 173 -8.90 -8.73 18.74
C VAL A 173 -10.29 -9.08 18.22
N ALA A 174 -11.26 -9.35 19.11
CA ALA A 174 -12.62 -9.69 18.74
C ALA A 174 -13.34 -8.55 18.00
N GLU A 175 -13.14 -7.29 18.43
CA GLU A 175 -13.67 -6.10 17.75
C GLU A 175 -13.15 -6.00 16.31
N HIS A 176 -11.85 -6.13 16.11
CA HIS A 176 -11.23 -6.11 14.78
C HIS A 176 -11.68 -7.31 13.93
N GLN A 177 -11.73 -8.52 14.51
CA GLN A 177 -12.23 -9.72 13.85
C GLN A 177 -13.65 -9.52 13.31
N GLN A 178 -14.56 -9.01 14.14
CA GLN A 178 -15.95 -8.79 13.74
C GLN A 178 -16.05 -7.74 12.64
N ARG A 179 -15.28 -6.67 12.73
CA ARG A 179 -15.23 -5.61 11.74
C ARG A 179 -14.77 -6.13 10.38
N ILE A 180 -13.69 -6.94 10.36
CA ILE A 180 -13.17 -7.52 9.14
C ILE A 180 -14.14 -8.57 8.56
N LYS A 181 -14.74 -9.42 9.40
CA LYS A 181 -15.80 -10.35 8.96
C LYS A 181 -16.95 -9.64 8.26
N GLY A 182 -17.38 -8.48 8.78
CA GLY A 182 -18.44 -7.68 8.19
C GLY A 182 -18.08 -7.09 6.81
N ALA A 183 -16.80 -6.93 6.51
CA ALA A 183 -16.31 -6.42 5.24
C ALA A 183 -15.97 -7.54 4.21
N LEU A 184 -16.00 -8.80 4.61
CA LEU A 184 -15.80 -9.93 3.71
C LEU A 184 -17.06 -10.16 2.88
N VAL A 185 -17.07 -9.63 1.66
CA VAL A 185 -18.23 -9.68 0.74
C VAL A 185 -18.25 -10.97 -0.08
N ARG A 186 -17.14 -11.68 -0.18
CA ARG A 186 -16.98 -12.88 -1.01
C ARG A 186 -16.61 -14.09 -0.16
N GLN A 187 -17.05 -15.25 -0.61
CA GLN A 187 -16.50 -16.51 -0.15
C GLN A 187 -15.02 -16.55 -0.57
N LEU A 188 -14.16 -16.69 0.41
CA LEU A 188 -12.71 -16.76 0.17
C LEU A 188 -12.33 -18.18 -0.23
N ASP A 189 -11.18 -18.30 -0.89
CA ASP A 189 -10.63 -19.60 -1.30
C ASP A 189 -10.30 -20.48 -0.07
N ASP A 190 -10.36 -21.79 -0.25
CA ASP A 190 -10.15 -22.77 0.83
C ASP A 190 -8.72 -22.75 1.41
N ASP A 191 -7.75 -22.15 0.72
CA ASP A 191 -6.36 -22.02 1.17
C ASP A 191 -6.13 -20.86 2.16
N VAL A 192 -7.08 -19.93 2.30
CA VAL A 192 -6.92 -18.75 3.18
C VAL A 192 -6.68 -19.13 4.65
N PRO A 193 -7.38 -20.10 5.25
CA PRO A 193 -7.07 -20.55 6.61
C PRO A 193 -5.66 -21.12 6.75
N VAL A 194 -5.17 -21.84 5.73
CA VAL A 194 -3.81 -22.40 5.71
C VAL A 194 -2.78 -21.26 5.69
N LEU A 195 -2.96 -20.29 4.80
CA LEU A 195 -2.10 -19.10 4.74
C LEU A 195 -2.09 -18.34 6.08
N ALA A 196 -3.24 -18.19 6.73
CA ALA A 196 -3.32 -17.54 8.02
C ALA A 196 -2.51 -18.29 9.10
N MET A 197 -2.56 -19.61 9.13
CA MET A 197 -1.77 -20.42 10.07
C MET A 197 -0.26 -20.33 9.79
N GLU A 198 0.14 -20.31 8.52
CA GLU A 198 1.55 -20.11 8.15
C GLU A 198 2.05 -18.70 8.55
N VAL A 199 1.21 -17.67 8.39
CA VAL A 199 1.53 -16.31 8.86
C VAL A 199 1.69 -16.29 10.38
N ILE A 200 0.79 -16.91 11.13
CA ILE A 200 0.89 -17.03 12.59
C ILE A 200 2.23 -17.65 13.00
N GLY A 201 2.63 -18.72 12.33
CA GLY A 201 3.90 -19.39 12.59
C GLY A 201 5.14 -18.56 12.25
N SER A 202 5.05 -17.66 11.26
CA SER A 202 6.19 -16.88 10.75
C SER A 202 6.33 -15.49 11.38
N ILE A 203 5.24 -14.88 11.86
CA ILE A 203 5.25 -13.49 12.31
C ILE A 203 5.96 -13.31 13.66
N GLY A 204 5.78 -14.27 14.57
CA GLY A 204 6.43 -14.32 15.88
C GLY A 204 6.28 -13.01 16.68
N ASN A 205 7.34 -12.62 17.39
CA ASN A 205 7.38 -11.40 18.20
C ASN A 205 7.61 -10.11 17.39
N ARG A 206 7.70 -10.20 16.06
CA ARG A 206 8.06 -9.08 15.18
C ARG A 206 6.85 -8.32 14.63
N ALA A 207 5.66 -8.64 15.09
CA ALA A 207 4.41 -8.05 14.59
C ALA A 207 4.38 -6.50 14.65
N SER A 208 5.00 -5.89 15.65
CA SER A 208 5.12 -4.44 15.78
C SER A 208 5.95 -3.78 14.65
N GLN A 209 6.77 -4.55 13.95
CA GLN A 209 7.61 -4.08 12.85
C GLN A 209 6.92 -4.17 11.48
N LEU A 210 5.70 -4.73 11.41
CA LEU A 210 4.98 -4.92 10.15
C LEU A 210 4.77 -3.62 9.36
N GLY A 211 4.41 -2.53 10.04
CA GLY A 211 4.22 -1.23 9.37
C GLY A 211 5.51 -0.72 8.72
N THR A 212 6.63 -0.85 9.43
CA THR A 212 7.94 -0.51 8.87
C THR A 212 8.28 -1.41 7.68
N ALA A 213 8.03 -2.72 7.78
CA ALA A 213 8.29 -3.66 6.70
C ALA A 213 7.45 -3.35 5.46
N VAL A 214 6.14 -3.07 5.63
CA VAL A 214 5.25 -2.68 4.52
C VAL A 214 5.76 -1.41 3.83
N ASN A 215 6.12 -0.39 4.60
CA ASN A 215 6.66 0.85 4.04
C ASN A 215 8.01 0.65 3.35
N GLN A 216 8.90 -0.17 3.91
CA GLN A 216 10.17 -0.54 3.28
C GLN A 216 9.97 -1.26 1.95
N TRP A 217 8.96 -2.14 1.85
CA TRP A 217 8.65 -2.79 0.58
C TRP A 217 8.29 -1.79 -0.51
N GLY A 218 7.37 -0.86 -0.21
CA GLY A 218 7.04 0.24 -1.11
C GLY A 218 8.27 1.07 -1.50
N ASN A 219 9.09 1.45 -0.52
CA ASN A 219 10.31 2.26 -0.75
C ASN A 219 11.33 1.53 -1.65
N ARG A 220 11.64 0.26 -1.37
CA ARG A 220 12.59 -0.53 -2.18
C ARG A 220 12.11 -0.68 -3.61
N THR A 221 10.81 -0.89 -3.81
CA THR A 221 10.22 -0.99 -5.14
C THR A 221 10.29 0.34 -5.88
N ALA A 222 9.96 1.45 -5.23
CA ALA A 222 10.08 2.78 -5.83
C ALA A 222 11.54 3.12 -6.19
N LEU A 223 12.49 2.81 -5.30
CA LEU A 223 13.93 2.95 -5.54
C LEU A 223 14.38 2.26 -6.82
N LEU A 224 14.02 0.99 -6.96
CA LEU A 224 14.36 0.21 -8.14
C LEU A 224 13.71 0.77 -9.40
N ALA A 225 12.42 1.15 -9.31
CA ALA A 225 11.66 1.69 -10.43
C ALA A 225 12.26 3.00 -10.97
N MET A 226 12.82 3.81 -10.10
CA MET A 226 13.46 5.07 -10.49
C MET A 226 14.82 4.88 -11.14
N GLY A 227 15.46 3.72 -10.97
CA GLY A 227 16.78 3.42 -11.56
C GLY A 227 17.92 4.32 -11.06
N SER A 228 17.67 5.19 -10.07
CA SER A 228 18.65 6.13 -9.53
C SER A 228 18.60 6.19 -8.00
N PRO A 229 19.64 5.70 -7.30
CA PRO A 229 19.72 5.79 -5.84
C PRO A 229 19.70 7.23 -5.31
N ALA A 230 20.30 8.18 -6.03
CA ALA A 230 20.33 9.58 -5.63
C ALA A 230 18.93 10.21 -5.65
N ALA A 231 18.15 9.94 -6.72
CA ALA A 231 16.77 10.40 -6.85
C ALA A 231 15.88 9.90 -5.71
N ALA A 232 16.14 8.70 -5.25
CA ALA A 232 15.37 8.10 -4.19
C ALA A 232 15.68 8.65 -2.80
N LEU A 233 16.93 9.00 -2.51
CA LEU A 233 17.30 9.67 -1.26
C LEU A 233 16.59 11.03 -1.13
N ILE A 234 16.43 11.76 -2.22
CA ILE A 234 15.66 13.01 -2.26
C ILE A 234 14.18 12.75 -1.89
N GLY A 235 13.58 11.69 -2.46
CA GLY A 235 12.18 11.33 -2.19
C GLY A 235 11.92 10.79 -0.78
N ILE A 236 12.94 10.27 -0.09
CA ILE A 236 12.83 9.83 1.31
C ILE A 236 12.98 11.00 2.27
N ALA A 237 13.73 12.05 1.89
CA ALA A 237 13.98 13.24 2.70
C ALA A 237 12.85 14.28 2.62
N ALA A 238 11.95 14.16 1.66
CA ALA A 238 10.79 15.02 1.49
C ALA A 238 9.59 14.56 2.32
#